data_47561c888b817a24086ba9d30610a32f
#
_entry.id   47561c888b817a24086ba9d30610a32f
#
_cell.length_a   1.000
_cell.length_b   1.000
_cell.length_c   1.000
_cell.angle_alpha   90.00
_cell.angle_beta   90.00
_cell.angle_gamma   90.00
#
_symmetry.space_group_name_H-M   'P 1'
#
loop_
_entity.id
_entity.type
_entity.pdbx_description
1 polymer ?
#
loop_
_entity_poly.entity_id
_entity_poly.type
_entity_poly.pdbx_seq_one_letter_code
_entity_poly.pdbx_strand_id
1 'polypeptide(L)'
;MGLLFTMIAPLIIAGVALYGVGRGVDVYDALIHGGGEGLEVLLRIVPSLIALMTAVYMLRASGALELAAQVLAPLLDRAGVPAQLLPLMLVRPISGSAALGVGAELIQSCGPDSYLGRVAAVMLGSTETTFYTIAVYFGSVGISRTRYAIPAALCADLTGFLAAAWAVRLCFGVG
;
A
#
# COMPACT_ATOMS: atom_id res chain seq x y z
N MET A 1 20.43 -3.82 -13.99
CA MET A 1 19.40 -4.49 -13.16
C MET A 1 17.96 -4.25 -13.64
N GLY A 2 17.62 -3.06 -14.20
CA GLY A 2 16.23 -2.77 -14.64
C GLY A 2 15.63 -3.73 -15.67
N LEU A 3 16.39 -4.15 -16.68
CA LEU A 3 15.88 -4.99 -17.78
C LEU A 3 15.41 -6.38 -17.29
N LEU A 4 16.13 -6.98 -16.34
CA LEU A 4 15.76 -8.27 -15.75
C LEU A 4 14.41 -8.21 -15.03
N PHE A 5 14.18 -7.16 -14.22
CA PHE A 5 12.90 -6.98 -13.53
C PHE A 5 11.74 -6.70 -14.49
N THR A 6 11.99 -5.97 -15.59
CA THR A 6 10.97 -5.69 -16.60
C THR A 6 10.56 -6.96 -17.36
N MET A 7 11.46 -7.95 -17.49
CA MET A 7 11.19 -9.21 -18.19
C MET A 7 10.48 -10.26 -17.35
N ILE A 8 10.41 -10.12 -16.02
CA ILE A 8 9.81 -11.13 -15.12
C ILE A 8 8.34 -11.38 -15.48
N ALA A 9 7.52 -10.35 -15.58
CA ALA A 9 6.09 -10.50 -15.86
C ALA A 9 5.83 -11.10 -17.26
N PRO A 10 6.44 -10.62 -18.36
CA PRO A 10 6.32 -11.26 -19.67
C PRO A 10 6.79 -12.72 -19.67
N LEU A 11 7.89 -13.05 -18.97
CA LEU A 11 8.40 -14.42 -18.91
C LEU A 11 7.47 -15.35 -18.13
N ILE A 12 6.83 -14.89 -17.05
CA ILE A 12 5.84 -15.67 -16.33
C ILE A 12 4.64 -15.95 -17.23
N ILE A 13 4.12 -14.94 -17.91
CA ILE A 13 2.97 -15.08 -18.81
C ILE A 13 3.30 -16.06 -19.95
N ALA A 14 4.45 -15.88 -20.58
CA ALA A 14 4.91 -16.79 -21.65
C ALA A 14 5.12 -18.22 -21.13
N GLY A 15 5.71 -18.38 -19.95
CA GLY A 15 5.93 -19.69 -19.33
C GLY A 15 4.62 -20.42 -19.02
N VAL A 16 3.62 -19.71 -18.49
CA VAL A 16 2.28 -20.28 -18.22
C VAL A 16 1.60 -20.66 -19.53
N ALA A 17 1.67 -19.80 -20.56
CA ALA A 17 1.09 -20.08 -21.87
C ALA A 17 1.72 -21.32 -22.53
N LEU A 18 3.06 -21.39 -22.53
CA LEU A 18 3.79 -22.56 -23.07
C LEU A 18 3.49 -23.85 -22.31
N TYR A 19 3.39 -23.76 -20.99
CA TYR A 19 2.98 -24.90 -20.16
C TYR A 19 1.55 -25.36 -20.51
N GLY A 20 0.62 -24.41 -20.70
CA GLY A 20 -0.76 -24.71 -21.12
C GLY A 20 -0.82 -25.43 -22.48
N VAL A 21 -0.07 -24.93 -23.47
CA VAL A 21 0.07 -25.61 -24.79
C VAL A 21 0.61 -27.02 -24.63
N GLY A 22 1.64 -27.22 -23.80
CA GLY A 22 2.22 -28.54 -23.54
C GLY A 22 1.25 -29.51 -22.83
N ARG A 23 0.22 -28.99 -22.18
CA ARG A 23 -0.85 -29.77 -21.53
C ARG A 23 -2.09 -29.95 -22.40
N GLY A 24 -2.07 -29.44 -23.64
CA GLY A 24 -3.19 -29.54 -24.58
C GLY A 24 -4.36 -28.57 -24.28
N VAL A 25 -4.11 -27.52 -23.50
CA VAL A 25 -5.09 -26.49 -23.21
C VAL A 25 -5.14 -25.50 -24.38
N ASP A 26 -6.34 -25.12 -24.83
CA ASP A 26 -6.52 -23.99 -25.72
C ASP A 26 -6.25 -22.69 -24.95
N VAL A 27 -5.02 -22.18 -25.12
CA VAL A 27 -4.55 -20.99 -24.41
C VAL A 27 -5.33 -19.76 -24.80
N TYR A 28 -5.81 -19.65 -26.05
CA TYR A 28 -6.58 -18.50 -26.50
C TYR A 28 -7.96 -18.47 -25.85
N ASP A 29 -8.66 -19.60 -25.85
CA ASP A 29 -9.97 -19.72 -25.19
C ASP A 29 -9.87 -19.50 -23.68
N ALA A 30 -8.84 -20.08 -23.03
CA ALA A 30 -8.55 -19.87 -21.62
C ALA A 30 -8.30 -18.39 -21.28
N LEU A 31 -7.58 -17.65 -22.16
CA LEU A 31 -7.35 -16.21 -21.99
C LEU A 31 -8.63 -15.39 -22.10
N ILE A 32 -9.50 -15.71 -23.07
CA ILE A 32 -10.80 -15.03 -23.25
C ILE A 32 -11.67 -15.28 -22.02
N HIS A 33 -11.75 -16.53 -21.56
CA HIS A 33 -12.54 -16.90 -20.39
C HIS A 33 -12.04 -16.22 -19.12
N GLY A 34 -10.73 -16.29 -18.87
CA GLY A 34 -10.10 -15.61 -17.74
C GLY A 34 -10.23 -14.07 -17.81
N GLY A 35 -10.19 -13.49 -19.01
CA GLY A 35 -10.47 -12.07 -19.22
C GLY A 35 -11.92 -11.69 -18.84
N GLY A 36 -12.89 -12.53 -19.20
CA GLY A 36 -14.29 -12.37 -18.82
C GLY A 36 -14.49 -12.43 -17.29
N GLU A 37 -13.93 -13.46 -16.64
CA GLU A 37 -13.96 -13.59 -15.17
C GLU A 37 -13.30 -12.40 -14.48
N GLY A 38 -12.14 -11.94 -15.00
CA GLY A 38 -11.45 -10.77 -14.50
C GLY A 38 -12.29 -9.49 -14.59
N LEU A 39 -13.06 -9.32 -15.69
CA LEU A 39 -13.96 -8.19 -15.85
C LEU A 39 -15.11 -8.23 -14.83
N GLU A 40 -15.70 -9.41 -14.57
CA GLU A 40 -16.73 -9.56 -13.52
C GLU A 40 -16.19 -9.17 -12.13
N VAL A 41 -14.99 -9.63 -11.79
CA VAL A 41 -14.33 -9.26 -10.53
C VAL A 41 -14.13 -7.76 -10.47
N LEU A 42 -13.67 -7.13 -11.55
CA LEU A 42 -13.44 -5.69 -11.62
C LEU A 42 -14.74 -4.90 -11.41
N LEU A 43 -15.83 -5.27 -12.07
CA LEU A 43 -17.15 -4.65 -11.89
C LEU A 43 -17.67 -4.80 -10.45
N ARG A 44 -17.35 -5.90 -9.77
CA ARG A 44 -17.74 -6.13 -8.38
C ARG A 44 -16.93 -5.26 -7.40
N ILE A 45 -15.68 -4.95 -7.71
CA ILE A 45 -14.78 -4.16 -6.86
C ILE A 45 -15.03 -2.65 -7.02
N VAL A 46 -15.34 -2.17 -8.24
CA VAL A 46 -15.49 -0.74 -8.54
C VAL A 46 -16.40 0.01 -7.57
N PRO A 47 -17.61 -0.47 -7.21
CA PRO A 47 -18.47 0.26 -6.27
C PRO A 47 -17.84 0.47 -4.89
N SER A 48 -17.15 -0.54 -4.36
CA SER A 48 -16.46 -0.44 -3.06
C SER A 48 -15.28 0.51 -3.11
N LEU A 49 -14.56 0.56 -4.24
CA LEU A 49 -13.46 1.52 -4.45
C LEU A 49 -13.98 2.96 -4.55
N ILE A 50 -15.08 3.19 -5.26
CA ILE A 50 -15.69 4.53 -5.35
C ILE A 50 -16.12 5.01 -3.96
N ALA A 51 -16.79 4.15 -3.18
CA ALA A 51 -17.20 4.48 -1.82
C ALA A 51 -16.00 4.78 -0.91
N LEU A 52 -14.95 3.95 -0.97
CA LEU A 52 -13.72 4.15 -0.22
C LEU A 52 -13.04 5.47 -0.59
N MET A 53 -12.84 5.74 -1.88
CA MET A 53 -12.18 6.97 -2.34
C MET A 53 -12.97 8.21 -1.93
N THR A 54 -14.31 8.17 -2.03
CA THR A 54 -15.18 9.25 -1.56
C THR A 54 -14.99 9.50 -0.06
N ALA A 55 -15.03 8.45 0.76
CA ALA A 55 -14.82 8.57 2.21
C ALA A 55 -13.43 9.14 2.55
N VAL A 56 -12.39 8.74 1.82
CA VAL A 56 -11.03 9.26 1.98
C VAL A 56 -10.94 10.75 1.64
N TYR A 57 -11.55 11.19 0.53
CA TYR A 57 -11.59 12.61 0.18
C TYR A 57 -12.35 13.43 1.23
N MET A 58 -13.47 12.93 1.74
CA MET A 58 -14.21 13.58 2.83
C MET A 58 -13.38 13.68 4.10
N LEU A 59 -12.67 12.62 4.48
CA LEU A 59 -11.80 12.60 5.66
C LEU A 59 -10.64 13.62 5.54
N ARG A 60 -10.05 13.77 4.36
CA ARG A 60 -9.05 14.79 4.08
C ARG A 60 -9.64 16.20 4.16
N ALA A 61 -10.77 16.43 3.49
CA ALA A 61 -11.41 17.74 3.46
C ALA A 61 -11.93 18.20 4.82
N SER A 62 -12.22 17.27 5.75
CA SER A 62 -12.69 17.59 7.09
C SER A 62 -11.61 18.09 8.06
N GLY A 63 -10.32 18.02 7.71
CA GLY A 63 -9.21 18.32 8.62
C GLY A 63 -8.97 17.26 9.72
N ALA A 64 -9.68 16.13 9.66
CA ALA A 64 -9.57 15.08 10.68
C ALA A 64 -8.18 14.43 10.72
N LEU A 65 -7.49 14.36 9.59
CA LEU A 65 -6.12 13.83 9.52
C LEU A 65 -5.13 14.75 10.24
N GLU A 66 -5.27 16.06 10.09
CA GLU A 66 -4.47 17.08 10.76
C GLU A 66 -4.68 17.05 12.27
N LEU A 67 -5.94 16.90 12.71
CA LEU A 67 -6.27 16.76 14.12
C LEU A 67 -5.66 15.47 14.70
N ALA A 68 -5.79 14.36 14.00
CA ALA A 68 -5.18 13.09 14.40
C ALA A 68 -3.65 13.20 14.49
N ALA A 69 -3.01 13.92 13.56
CA ALA A 69 -1.58 14.20 13.60
C ALA A 69 -1.18 14.95 14.86
N GLN A 70 -1.89 16.00 15.23
CA GLN A 70 -1.59 16.79 16.43
C GLN A 70 -1.71 15.97 17.72
N VAL A 71 -2.72 15.10 17.81
CA VAL A 71 -2.94 14.23 18.99
C VAL A 71 -1.88 13.12 19.08
N LEU A 72 -1.46 12.56 17.96
CA LEU A 72 -0.52 11.43 17.90
C LEU A 72 0.95 11.87 17.98
N ALA A 73 1.28 13.11 17.59
CA ALA A 73 2.66 13.62 17.58
C ALA A 73 3.42 13.35 18.90
N PRO A 74 2.91 13.73 20.09
CA PRO A 74 3.64 13.54 21.33
C PRO A 74 3.85 12.08 21.72
N LEU A 75 3.01 11.16 21.24
CA LEU A 75 3.13 9.73 21.48
C LEU A 75 4.23 9.13 20.62
N LEU A 76 4.32 9.54 19.36
CA LEU A 76 5.33 9.06 18.40
C LEU A 76 6.72 9.59 18.72
N ASP A 77 6.83 10.83 19.16
CA ASP A 77 8.11 11.39 19.64
C ASP A 77 8.69 10.55 20.78
N ARG A 78 7.84 10.08 21.71
CA ARG A 78 8.27 9.14 22.79
C ARG A 78 8.70 7.78 22.25
N ALA A 79 8.12 7.32 21.14
CA ALA A 79 8.49 6.07 20.47
C ALA A 79 9.75 6.22 19.58
N GLY A 80 10.34 7.42 19.50
CA GLY A 80 11.50 7.71 18.67
C GLY A 80 11.22 7.82 17.18
N VAL A 81 9.96 8.11 16.83
CA VAL A 81 9.53 8.35 15.45
C VAL A 81 9.31 9.85 15.27
N PRO A 82 10.05 10.53 14.39
CA PRO A 82 9.90 11.95 14.15
C PRO A 82 8.49 12.34 13.71
N ALA A 83 7.94 13.41 14.29
CA ALA A 83 6.60 13.89 14.00
C ALA A 83 6.39 14.25 12.51
N GLN A 84 7.45 14.56 11.78
CA GLN A 84 7.41 14.85 10.34
C GLN A 84 6.92 13.65 9.49
N LEU A 85 7.03 12.42 10.00
CA LEU A 85 6.56 11.20 9.32
C LEU A 85 5.05 10.96 9.52
N LEU A 86 4.41 11.65 10.45
CA LEU A 86 2.99 11.50 10.76
C LEU A 86 2.05 11.62 9.55
N PRO A 87 2.19 12.63 8.68
CA PRO A 87 1.34 12.73 7.50
C PRO A 87 1.42 11.48 6.62
N LEU A 88 2.62 10.93 6.46
CA LEU A 88 2.84 9.69 5.71
C LEU A 88 2.18 8.51 6.40
N MET A 89 2.36 8.34 7.70
CA MET A 89 1.78 7.24 8.50
C MET A 89 0.25 7.25 8.49
N LEU A 90 -0.38 8.43 8.53
CA LEU A 90 -1.84 8.57 8.49
C LEU A 90 -2.42 8.33 7.10
N VAL A 91 -1.71 8.75 6.06
CA VAL A 91 -2.19 8.64 4.67
C VAL A 91 -1.94 7.24 4.11
N ARG A 92 -0.88 6.56 4.55
CA ARG A 92 -0.46 5.26 3.98
C ARG A 92 -1.54 4.18 4.06
N PRO A 93 -2.22 3.92 5.18
CA PRO A 93 -3.30 2.93 5.24
C PRO A 93 -4.51 3.27 4.35
N ILE A 94 -4.66 4.54 3.99
CA ILE A 94 -5.84 5.10 3.32
C ILE A 94 -5.64 5.14 1.80
N SER A 95 -4.50 5.68 1.34
CA SER A 95 -4.25 5.94 -0.09
C SER A 95 -2.78 5.76 -0.43
N GLY A 96 -2.47 4.74 -1.22
CA GLY A 96 -1.10 4.44 -1.67
C GLY A 96 -0.51 5.55 -2.56
N SER A 97 -1.28 6.07 -3.51
CA SER A 97 -0.82 7.16 -4.40
C SER A 97 -0.57 8.46 -3.63
N ALA A 98 -1.44 8.80 -2.68
CA ALA A 98 -1.23 9.97 -1.84
C ALA A 98 -0.04 9.79 -0.89
N ALA A 99 0.16 8.58 -0.35
CA ALA A 99 1.33 8.26 0.46
C ALA A 99 2.64 8.37 -0.34
N LEU A 100 2.63 7.93 -1.61
CA LEU A 100 3.77 8.14 -2.50
C LEU A 100 4.07 9.63 -2.70
N GLY A 101 3.04 10.47 -2.88
CA GLY A 101 3.20 11.93 -2.99
C GLY A 101 3.83 12.54 -1.73
N VAL A 102 3.24 12.25 -0.56
CA VAL A 102 3.76 12.74 0.74
C VAL A 102 5.18 12.23 1.01
N GLY A 103 5.44 10.96 0.74
CA GLY A 103 6.76 10.37 0.93
C GLY A 103 7.80 10.95 -0.03
N ALA A 104 7.45 11.19 -1.29
CA ALA A 104 8.33 11.85 -2.26
C ALA A 104 8.68 13.28 -1.82
N GLU A 105 7.69 14.03 -1.33
CA GLU A 105 7.90 15.37 -0.78
C GLU A 105 8.85 15.35 0.43
N LEU A 106 8.65 14.40 1.36
CA LEU A 106 9.55 14.23 2.50
C LEU A 106 10.98 13.89 2.07
N ILE A 107 11.14 12.97 1.12
CA ILE A 107 12.46 12.58 0.60
C ILE A 107 13.13 13.77 -0.11
N GLN A 108 12.36 14.54 -0.88
CA GLN A 108 12.89 15.68 -1.61
C GLN A 108 13.27 16.85 -0.68
N SER A 109 12.45 17.13 0.32
CA SER A 109 12.66 18.26 1.25
C SER A 109 13.75 17.97 2.29
N CYS A 110 13.81 16.75 2.80
CA CYS A 110 14.78 16.38 3.84
C CYS A 110 16.09 15.80 3.28
N GLY A 111 16.09 15.38 2.00
CA GLY A 111 17.18 14.68 1.35
C GLY A 111 17.03 13.15 1.41
N PRO A 112 17.37 12.41 0.33
CA PRO A 112 17.22 10.97 0.25
C PRO A 112 18.10 10.20 1.25
N ASP A 113 19.24 10.76 1.60
CA ASP A 113 20.20 10.17 2.51
C ASP A 113 20.00 10.57 3.98
N SER A 114 19.09 11.51 4.25
CA SER A 114 18.72 11.89 5.61
C SER A 114 17.99 10.75 6.33
N TYR A 115 17.99 10.78 7.66
CA TYR A 115 17.22 9.82 8.47
C TYR A 115 15.74 9.81 8.07
N LEU A 116 15.11 10.99 7.92
CA LEU A 116 13.71 11.13 7.54
C LEU A 116 13.42 10.59 6.15
N GLY A 117 14.28 10.92 5.16
CA GLY A 117 14.13 10.42 3.79
C GLY A 117 14.24 8.90 3.71
N ARG A 118 15.21 8.31 4.38
CA ARG A 118 15.37 6.84 4.45
C ARG A 118 14.21 6.16 5.16
N VAL A 119 13.73 6.70 6.29
CA VAL A 119 12.57 6.14 6.98
C VAL A 119 11.32 6.23 6.10
N ALA A 120 11.06 7.35 5.43
CA ALA A 120 9.94 7.50 4.51
C ALA A 120 10.00 6.47 3.37
N ALA A 121 11.18 6.27 2.76
CA ALA A 121 11.38 5.27 1.72
C ALA A 121 11.13 3.84 2.20
N VAL A 122 11.64 3.49 3.40
CA VAL A 122 11.42 2.16 4.00
C VAL A 122 9.96 1.96 4.37
N MET A 123 9.28 2.95 4.94
CA MET A 123 7.85 2.88 5.24
C MET A 123 7.02 2.64 3.98
N LEU A 124 7.31 3.35 2.88
CA LEU A 124 6.61 3.16 1.60
C LEU A 124 6.82 1.76 1.03
N GLY A 125 8.02 1.20 1.18
CA GLY A 125 8.36 -0.11 0.64
C GLY A 125 7.93 -1.30 1.50
N SER A 126 7.74 -1.11 2.80
CA SER A 126 7.46 -2.20 3.77
C SER A 126 5.99 -2.33 4.18
N THR A 127 5.15 -1.38 3.82
CA THR A 127 3.72 -1.37 4.18
C THR A 127 2.83 -1.29 2.96
N GLU A 128 1.56 -1.65 3.12
CA GLU A 128 0.55 -1.58 2.07
C GLU A 128 -0.64 -0.69 2.45
N THR A 129 -1.50 -0.40 1.47
CA THR A 129 -2.69 0.43 1.68
C THR A 129 -3.82 -0.42 2.24
N THR A 130 -3.94 -0.45 3.55
CA THR A 130 -4.85 -1.33 4.31
C THR A 130 -6.29 -1.27 3.81
N PHE A 131 -6.89 -0.08 3.74
CA PHE A 131 -8.30 0.06 3.36
C PHE A 131 -8.56 -0.33 1.90
N TYR A 132 -7.64 0.02 0.99
CA TYR A 132 -7.73 -0.39 -0.41
C TYR A 132 -7.65 -1.92 -0.54
N THR A 133 -6.67 -2.54 0.11
CA THR A 133 -6.46 -3.99 0.07
C THR A 133 -7.69 -4.72 0.61
N ILE A 134 -8.24 -4.28 1.74
CA ILE A 134 -9.46 -4.87 2.30
C ILE A 134 -10.66 -4.69 1.35
N ALA A 135 -10.85 -3.50 0.77
CA ALA A 135 -11.94 -3.24 -0.16
C ALA A 135 -11.85 -4.12 -1.41
N VAL A 136 -10.66 -4.30 -1.97
CA VAL A 136 -10.45 -5.16 -3.14
C VAL A 136 -10.67 -6.63 -2.81
N TYR A 137 -9.97 -7.16 -1.80
CA TYR A 137 -10.02 -8.60 -1.48
C TYR A 137 -11.38 -9.03 -0.93
N PHE A 138 -11.94 -8.33 0.04
CA PHE A 138 -13.27 -8.67 0.55
C PHE A 138 -14.39 -8.36 -0.44
N GLY A 139 -14.24 -7.29 -1.23
CA GLY A 139 -15.18 -6.94 -2.29
C GLY A 139 -15.23 -8.00 -3.38
N SER A 140 -14.09 -8.56 -3.81
CA SER A 140 -14.02 -9.58 -4.87
C SER A 140 -14.75 -10.88 -4.48
N VAL A 141 -14.72 -11.25 -3.20
CA VAL A 141 -15.38 -12.47 -2.68
C VAL A 141 -16.72 -12.20 -2.00
N GLY A 142 -17.21 -10.95 -2.02
CA GLY A 142 -18.53 -10.58 -1.46
C GLY A 142 -18.61 -10.62 0.07
N ILE A 143 -17.48 -10.53 0.77
CA ILE A 143 -17.43 -10.49 2.23
C ILE A 143 -17.73 -9.06 2.70
N SER A 144 -18.84 -8.86 3.42
CA SER A 144 -19.22 -7.55 3.98
C SER A 144 -18.79 -7.34 5.44
N ARG A 145 -18.47 -8.41 6.17
CA ARG A 145 -18.06 -8.33 7.59
C ARG A 145 -16.57 -8.62 7.73
N THR A 146 -15.78 -7.59 7.89
CA THR A 146 -14.31 -7.68 8.03
C THR A 146 -13.86 -8.17 9.42
N ARG A 147 -14.74 -8.22 10.43
CA ARG A 147 -14.43 -8.61 11.82
C ARG A 147 -13.18 -7.90 12.34
N TYR A 148 -12.13 -8.66 12.63
CA TYR A 148 -10.86 -8.17 13.17
C TYR A 148 -9.83 -7.78 12.10
N ALA A 149 -10.14 -7.92 10.81
CA ALA A 149 -9.16 -7.67 9.74
C ALA A 149 -8.67 -6.21 9.74
N ILE A 150 -9.58 -5.24 9.87
CA ILE A 150 -9.20 -3.81 9.90
C ILE A 150 -8.31 -3.48 11.11
N PRO A 151 -8.73 -3.74 12.37
CA PRO A 151 -7.87 -3.41 13.50
C PRO A 151 -6.56 -4.19 13.51
N ALA A 152 -6.53 -5.45 13.07
CA ALA A 152 -5.30 -6.22 12.96
C ALA A 152 -4.34 -5.63 11.91
N ALA A 153 -4.85 -5.23 10.75
CA ALA A 153 -4.05 -4.61 9.71
C ALA A 153 -3.49 -3.23 10.13
N LEU A 154 -4.28 -2.41 10.82
CA LEU A 154 -3.80 -1.13 11.36
C LEU A 154 -2.74 -1.32 12.46
N CYS A 155 -2.85 -2.36 13.28
CA CYS A 155 -1.80 -2.73 14.22
C CYS A 155 -0.52 -3.19 13.50
N ALA A 156 -0.66 -3.94 12.39
CA ALA A 156 0.46 -4.35 11.57
C ALA A 156 1.12 -3.13 10.88
N ASP A 157 0.35 -2.20 10.34
CA ASP A 157 0.86 -0.94 9.78
C ASP A 157 1.66 -0.15 10.81
N LEU A 158 1.10 0.06 12.02
CA LEU A 158 1.79 0.76 13.09
C LEU A 158 3.11 0.06 13.47
N THR A 159 3.09 -1.27 13.58
CA THR A 159 4.28 -2.06 13.85
C THR A 159 5.32 -1.90 12.73
N GLY A 160 4.87 -1.92 11.47
CA GLY A 160 5.72 -1.70 10.30
C GLY A 160 6.36 -0.30 10.29
N PHE A 161 5.61 0.73 10.65
CA PHE A 161 6.13 2.10 10.75
C PHE A 161 7.20 2.25 11.84
N LEU A 162 6.94 1.68 13.02
CA LEU A 162 7.92 1.68 14.12
C LEU A 162 9.17 0.87 13.74
N ALA A 163 8.97 -0.31 13.15
CA ALA A 163 10.08 -1.16 12.70
C ALA A 163 10.92 -0.47 11.62
N ALA A 164 10.30 0.23 10.66
CA ALA A 164 10.99 0.99 9.63
C ALA A 164 11.90 2.09 10.25
N ALA A 165 11.36 2.86 11.20
CA ALA A 165 12.13 3.90 11.89
C ALA A 165 13.31 3.30 12.67
N TRP A 166 13.10 2.20 13.39
CA TRP A 166 14.14 1.54 14.16
C TRP A 166 15.18 0.83 13.29
N ALA A 167 14.76 0.19 12.20
CA ALA A 167 15.66 -0.45 11.24
C ALA A 167 16.60 0.56 10.58
N VAL A 168 16.07 1.71 10.14
CA VAL A 168 16.91 2.77 9.56
C VAL A 168 17.90 3.32 10.61
N ARG A 169 17.44 3.53 11.84
CA ARG A 169 18.30 3.97 12.93
C ARG A 169 19.41 2.99 13.23
N LEU A 170 19.09 1.68 13.21
CA LEU A 170 20.05 0.62 13.49
C LEU A 170 21.09 0.43 12.38
N CYS A 171 20.62 0.49 11.10
CA CYS A 171 21.46 0.22 9.94
C CYS A 171 22.30 1.42 9.49
N PHE A 172 21.80 2.64 9.65
CA PHE A 172 22.41 3.85 9.10
C PHE A 172 22.78 4.89 10.17
N GLY A 173 22.36 4.67 11.43
CA GLY A 173 22.53 5.65 12.48
C GLY A 173 21.53 6.81 12.37
N VAL A 174 21.60 7.71 13.35
CA VAL A 174 20.89 9.00 13.32
C VAL A 174 21.95 10.03 12.96
N GLY A 175 22.09 10.26 11.65
CA GLY A 175 22.99 11.30 11.14
C GLY A 175 22.35 12.67 11.19
#